data_a1f479933661e354be9b569edf598c61
#
_entry.id   a1f479933661e354be9b569edf598c61
#
_cell.length_a   1.000
_cell.length_b   1.000
_cell.length_c   1.000
_cell.angle_alpha   90.00
_cell.angle_beta   90.00
_cell.angle_gamma   90.00
#
_symmetry.space_group_name_H-M   'P 1'
#
loop_
_entity.id
_entity.type
_entity.pdbx_description
1 polymer ?
#
loop_
_entity_poly.entity_id
_entity_poly.type
_entity_poly.pdbx_seq_one_letter_code
_entity_poly.pdbx_strand_id
1 'polypeptide(L)' 'MRVFADIIACWPQVVGADVAAHTRPRSLRGTELVITVDHPGWATQLAFLSKSICDRLADQLGYRAIEHLKGYVNGGSRLD' A
#
# COMPACT_ATOMS: atom_id res chain seq x y z
N MET A 1 -13.36 -13.79 -2.81
CA MET A 1 -12.21 -13.33 -2.04
C MET A 1 -12.17 -11.81 -2.02
N ARG A 2 -12.11 -11.22 -0.85
CA ARG A 2 -12.20 -9.75 -0.76
C ARG A 2 -11.02 -9.13 -0.02
N VAL A 3 -9.86 -9.76 -0.13
CA VAL A 3 -8.66 -9.28 0.56
C VAL A 3 -8.30 -7.87 0.13
N PHE A 4 -8.37 -7.60 -1.18
CA PHE A 4 -8.01 -6.29 -1.68
C PHE A 4 -8.99 -5.21 -1.19
N ALA A 5 -10.27 -5.52 -1.18
CA ALA A 5 -11.27 -4.58 -0.66
C ALA A 5 -11.05 -4.33 0.84
N ASP A 6 -10.70 -5.37 1.58
CA ASP A 6 -10.41 -5.25 3.01
C ASP A 6 -9.18 -4.37 3.23
N ILE A 7 -8.16 -4.51 2.39
CA ILE A 7 -6.96 -3.68 2.47
C ILE A 7 -7.31 -2.22 2.25
N ILE A 8 -8.10 -1.93 1.22
CA ILE A 8 -8.52 -0.55 0.94
C ILE A 8 -9.29 0.02 2.14
N ALA A 9 -10.18 -0.77 2.71
CA ALA A 9 -11.01 -0.31 3.81
C ALA A 9 -10.20 0.04 5.06
N CYS A 10 -9.13 -0.70 5.34
CA CYS A 10 -8.33 -0.47 6.53
C CYS A 10 -7.05 0.33 6.25
N TRP A 11 -6.83 0.75 5.01
CA TRP A 11 -5.57 1.41 4.63
C TRP A 11 -5.21 2.60 5.51
N PRO A 12 -6.14 3.54 5.78
CA PRO A 12 -5.79 4.68 6.63
C PRO A 12 -5.38 4.29 8.05
N GLN A 13 -5.99 3.24 8.61
CA GLN A 13 -5.63 2.78 9.94
C GLN A 13 -4.25 2.12 9.95
N VAL A 14 -3.89 1.50 8.83
CA VAL A 14 -2.63 0.77 8.72
C VAL A 14 -1.44 1.70 8.53
N VAL A 15 -1.59 2.69 7.64
CA VAL A 15 -0.46 3.56 7.28
C VAL A 15 -0.53 4.94 7.94
N GLY A 16 -1.67 5.31 8.48
CA GLY A 16 -1.87 6.64 9.05
C GLY A 16 -2.46 7.60 8.04
N ALA A 17 -3.11 8.64 8.54
CA ALA A 17 -3.86 9.57 7.69
C ALA A 17 -2.97 10.28 6.67
N ASP A 18 -1.76 10.69 7.09
CA ASP A 18 -0.88 11.43 6.20
C ASP A 18 -0.44 10.57 5.01
N VAL A 19 0.02 9.36 5.28
CA VAL A 19 0.46 8.46 4.22
C VAL A 19 -0.73 8.07 3.34
N ALA A 20 -1.88 7.79 3.97
CA ALA A 20 -3.07 7.39 3.23
C ALA A 20 -3.55 8.49 2.27
N ALA A 21 -3.32 9.76 2.61
CA ALA A 21 -3.73 10.87 1.76
C ALA A 21 -2.94 10.93 0.44
N HIS A 22 -1.76 10.32 0.41
CA HIS A 22 -0.86 10.41 -0.75
C HIS A 22 -0.58 9.07 -1.41
N THR A 23 -1.20 8.02 -0.94
CA THR A 23 -0.96 6.67 -1.45
C THR A 23 -2.29 5.95 -1.65
N ARG A 24 -2.32 5.02 -2.60
CA ARG A 24 -3.52 4.21 -2.85
C ARG A 24 -3.14 2.80 -3.19
N PRO A 25 -3.72 1.80 -2.52
CA PRO A 25 -3.59 0.42 -2.99
C PRO A 25 -4.22 0.32 -4.38
N ARG A 26 -3.48 -0.23 -5.32
CA ARG A 26 -3.94 -0.32 -6.70
C ARG A 26 -4.30 -1.74 -7.10
N SER A 27 -3.46 -2.69 -6.78
CA SER A 27 -3.71 -4.07 -7.14
C SER A 27 -2.91 -5.00 -6.24
N LEU A 28 -3.26 -6.27 -6.31
CA LEU A 28 -2.61 -7.29 -5.51
C LEU A 28 -2.10 -8.37 -6.46
N ARG A 29 -0.82 -8.68 -6.37
CA ARG A 29 -0.19 -9.71 -7.18
C ARG A 29 0.43 -10.74 -6.25
N GLY A 30 -0.29 -11.84 -6.02
CA GLY A 30 0.16 -12.82 -5.04
C GLY A 30 0.28 -12.18 -3.67
N THR A 31 1.49 -12.07 -3.15
CA THR A 31 1.72 -11.44 -1.84
C THR A 31 2.31 -10.03 -1.98
N GLU A 32 2.34 -9.48 -3.18
CA GLU A 32 2.85 -8.13 -3.41
C GLU A 32 1.69 -7.16 -3.60
N LEU A 33 1.62 -6.15 -2.76
CA LEU A 33 0.62 -5.10 -2.88
C LEU A 33 1.21 -3.96 -3.70
N VAL A 34 0.55 -3.64 -4.81
CA VAL A 34 0.96 -2.53 -5.68
C VAL A 34 0.21 -1.29 -5.23
N ILE A 35 0.96 -0.21 -4.99
CA ILE A 35 0.43 1.03 -4.45
C ILE A 35 0.86 2.17 -5.36
N THR A 36 -0.07 3.07 -5.68
CA THR A 36 0.29 4.30 -6.40
C THR A 36 0.48 5.42 -5.38
N VAL A 37 1.44 6.28 -5.66
CA VAL A 37 1.74 7.45 -4.83
C VAL A 37 1.77 8.68 -5.71
N ASP A 38 1.58 9.86 -5.12
CA ASP A 38 1.55 11.10 -5.87
C ASP A 38 2.89 11.82 -5.92
N HIS A 39 3.92 11.24 -5.29
CA HIS A 39 5.26 11.84 -5.30
C HIS A 39 6.29 10.75 -4.98
N PRO A 40 7.48 10.77 -5.60
CA PRO A 40 8.49 9.73 -5.35
C PRO A 40 8.88 9.58 -3.88
N GLY A 41 8.81 10.67 -3.11
CA GLY A 41 9.12 10.61 -1.69
C GLY A 41 8.23 9.65 -0.94
N TRP A 42 6.96 9.53 -1.33
CA TRP A 42 6.05 8.60 -0.69
C TRP A 42 6.38 7.14 -1.02
N ALA A 43 6.86 6.89 -2.25
CA ALA A 43 7.32 5.54 -2.61
C ALA A 43 8.51 5.13 -1.75
N THR A 44 9.44 6.05 -1.51
CA THR A 44 10.59 5.80 -0.64
C THR A 44 10.12 5.53 0.79
N GLN A 45 9.17 6.33 1.27
CA GLN A 45 8.63 6.17 2.61
C GLN A 45 7.95 4.81 2.77
N LEU A 46 7.16 4.39 1.77
CA LEU A 46 6.53 3.08 1.80
C LEU A 46 7.55 1.96 1.85
N ALA A 47 8.62 2.07 1.06
CA ALA A 47 9.66 1.07 1.06
C ALA A 47 10.33 0.98 2.43
N PHE A 48 10.55 2.12 3.06
CA PHE A 48 11.17 2.18 4.37
C PHE A 48 10.25 1.58 5.45
N LEU A 49 8.94 1.78 5.32
CA LEU A 49 7.97 1.29 6.29
C LEU A 49 7.36 -0.05 5.91
N SER A 50 7.87 -0.69 4.87
CA SER A 50 7.27 -1.88 4.28
C SER A 50 6.98 -2.97 5.31
N LYS A 51 7.96 -3.30 6.15
CA LYS A 51 7.78 -4.36 7.13
C LYS A 51 6.69 -4.00 8.15
N SER A 52 6.70 -2.78 8.65
CA SER A 52 5.68 -2.33 9.59
C SER A 52 4.29 -2.38 8.98
N ILE A 53 4.17 -1.95 7.73
CA ILE A 53 2.88 -1.92 7.06
C ILE A 53 2.39 -3.35 6.83
N CYS A 54 3.26 -4.25 6.39
CA CYS A 54 2.88 -5.65 6.19
C CYS A 54 2.45 -6.30 7.50
N ASP A 55 3.14 -5.98 8.60
CA ASP A 55 2.77 -6.50 9.91
C ASP A 55 1.40 -5.98 10.35
N ARG A 56 1.13 -4.70 10.13
CA ARG A 56 -0.16 -4.12 10.50
C ARG A 56 -1.29 -4.68 9.64
N LEU A 57 -1.02 -4.91 8.37
CA LEU A 57 -2.00 -5.55 7.51
C LEU A 57 -2.30 -6.97 7.98
N ALA A 58 -1.27 -7.70 8.41
CA ALA A 58 -1.49 -9.04 8.94
C ALA A 58 -2.38 -9.01 10.17
N ASP A 59 -2.19 -8.02 11.04
CA ASP A 59 -3.04 -7.86 12.21
C ASP A 59 -4.48 -7.56 11.84
N GLN A 60 -4.68 -6.67 10.88
CA GLN A 60 -6.02 -6.27 10.45
C GLN A 60 -6.75 -7.38 9.73
N LEU A 61 -6.04 -8.14 8.92
CA LEU A 61 -6.65 -9.18 8.10
C LEU A 61 -6.75 -10.53 8.83
N GLY A 62 -5.97 -10.69 9.89
CA GLY A 62 -5.95 -11.94 10.64
C GLY A 62 -4.97 -12.97 10.10
N TYR A 63 -4.25 -12.66 9.04
CA TYR A 63 -3.23 -13.54 8.47
C TYR A 63 -2.31 -12.70 7.57
N ARG A 64 -1.13 -13.23 7.27
CA ARG A 64 -0.14 -12.51 6.46
C ARG A 64 -0.42 -12.70 4.98
N ALA A 65 -1.27 -11.83 4.46
CA ALA A 65 -1.63 -11.85 3.05
C ALA A 65 -0.61 -11.09 2.20
N ILE A 66 0.05 -10.09 2.77
CA ILE A 66 0.97 -9.21 2.06
C ILE A 66 2.36 -9.34 2.65
N GLU A 67 3.34 -9.64 1.80
CA GLU A 67 4.74 -9.74 2.22
C GLU A 67 5.62 -8.67 1.59
N HIS A 68 5.13 -8.03 0.52
CA HIS A 68 5.91 -7.02 -0.20
C HIS A 68 5.02 -5.87 -0.60
N LEU A 69 5.60 -4.66 -0.60
CA LEU A 69 4.93 -3.46 -1.12
C LEU A 69 5.72 -2.94 -2.31
N LYS A 70 5.01 -2.47 -3.33
CA LYS A 70 5.63 -1.88 -4.51
C LYS A 70 4.94 -0.55 -4.78
N GLY A 71 5.70 0.54 -4.72
CA GLY A 71 5.16 1.87 -4.94
C GLY A 71 5.49 2.39 -6.33
N TYR A 72 4.49 2.96 -7.01
CA TYR A 72 4.67 3.60 -8.31
C TYR A 72 4.14 5.02 -8.24
N VAL A 73 4.86 5.96 -8.81
CA VAL A 73 4.40 7.34 -8.87
C VAL A 73 3.27 7.45 -9.89
N ASN A 74 2.11 7.91 -9.41
CA ASN A 74 0.95 8.08 -10.25
C ASN A 74 1.03 9.42 -10.98
N GLY A 75 0.59 9.44 -12.22
CA GLY A 75 0.51 10.66 -13.00
C GLY A 75 1.77 11.05 -13.73
N GLY A 76 2.91 10.64 -13.25
CA GLY A 76 4.16 10.93 -13.91
C GLY A 76 4.28 10.21 -15.23
N SER A 77 3.59 9.19 -15.35
CA SER A 77 3.59 8.43 -16.58
C SER A 77 2.56 8.98 -17.54
N ARG A 78 2.13 9.74 -17.52
CA ARG A 78 1.24 9.83 -18.35
C ARG A 78 1.17 10.49 -19.32
N LEU A 79 1.65 10.38 -19.31
CA LEU A 79 1.64 10.78 -20.01
C LEU A 79 1.53 10.61 -20.69
N ASP A 80 1.45 10.42 -20.62
CA ASP A 80 1.42 10.11 -21.13
C ASP A 80 1.19 10.18 -21.58
#